data_7579352cec48bff63cf68a73ebf0a1cb
#
_entry.id   7579352cec48bff63cf68a73ebf0a1cb
#
_cell.length_a   1.000
_cell.length_b   1.000
_cell.length_c   1.000
_cell.angle_alpha   90.00
_cell.angle_beta   90.00
_cell.angle_gamma   90.00
#
_symmetry.space_group_name_H-M   'P 1'
#
loop_
_entity.id
_entity.type
_entity.pdbx_description
1 polymer ?
#
loop_
_entity_poly.entity_id
_entity_poly.type
_entity_poly.pdbx_seq_one_letter_code
_entity_poly.pdbx_strand_id
1 'polypeptide(L)'
;MKIQQYFNLPVPCDVSWNYFQDLRQVAECIPGGEITGDDGGSTYFGTVSLRIGSFNVTFDGEAQLENDFENKVGKLKCKGVDKRGGSRTRMAMEYRLSPVEDATRVDIEVDLTLSGAIAQFGRTGLINETANIIMGQFSECLEKKVLAVLAGQSTSEIEKPKQIGGISLIARGLFAWLRRLITRSQT
;
A
#
# COMPACT_ATOMS: atom_id res chain seq x y z
N MET A 1 -6.60 13.45 -8.18
CA MET A 1 -6.93 13.67 -6.76
C MET A 1 -5.68 13.44 -5.93
N LYS A 2 -5.53 14.21 -4.84
CA LYS A 2 -4.36 14.07 -3.96
C LYS A 2 -4.73 13.27 -2.72
N ILE A 3 -3.84 12.36 -2.32
CA ILE A 3 -3.96 11.53 -1.12
C ILE A 3 -2.64 11.68 -0.36
N GLN A 4 -2.71 11.95 0.94
CA GLN A 4 -1.55 12.01 1.82
C GLN A 4 -1.72 10.98 2.92
N GLN A 5 -0.66 10.22 3.19
CA GLN A 5 -0.63 9.18 4.20
C GLN A 5 0.71 9.21 4.92
N TYR A 6 0.77 8.67 6.11
CA TYR A 6 2.02 8.40 6.80
C TYR A 6 1.88 7.18 7.71
N PHE A 7 2.99 6.56 8.01
CA PHE A 7 3.11 5.53 9.03
C PHE A 7 4.53 5.49 9.59
N ASN A 8 4.72 4.80 10.69
CA ASN A 8 6.02 4.61 11.32
C ASN A 8 6.42 3.14 11.24
N LEU A 9 7.74 2.90 11.09
CA LEU A 9 8.35 1.57 11.16
C LEU A 9 9.27 1.56 12.38
N PRO A 10 9.18 0.56 13.29
CA PRO A 10 9.96 0.50 14.52
C PRO A 10 11.38 -0.04 14.27
N VAL A 11 12.05 0.50 13.26
CA VAL A 11 13.43 0.18 12.87
C VAL A 11 14.15 1.43 12.40
N PRO A 12 15.50 1.48 12.44
CA PRO A 12 16.29 2.61 11.98
C PRO A 12 16.03 2.95 10.51
N CYS A 13 16.15 4.24 10.18
CA CYS A 13 15.84 4.77 8.85
C CYS A 13 16.66 4.13 7.73
N ASP A 14 17.93 3.79 7.97
CA ASP A 14 18.77 3.15 6.96
C ASP A 14 18.33 1.72 6.68
N VAL A 15 17.84 0.99 7.69
CA VAL A 15 17.28 -0.35 7.51
C VAL A 15 16.01 -0.28 6.65
N SER A 16 15.11 0.65 6.99
CA SER A 16 13.90 0.89 6.21
C SER A 16 14.23 1.30 4.78
N TRP A 17 15.15 2.25 4.59
CA TRP A 17 15.54 2.73 3.27
C TRP A 17 16.11 1.62 2.39
N ASN A 18 17.01 0.79 2.93
CA ASN A 18 17.54 -0.36 2.19
C ASN A 18 16.47 -1.35 1.76
N TYR A 19 15.46 -1.58 2.61
CA TYR A 19 14.33 -2.43 2.25
C TYR A 19 13.49 -1.85 1.11
N PHE A 20 13.27 -0.54 1.10
CA PHE A 20 12.52 0.16 0.06
C PHE A 20 13.19 0.15 -1.33
N GLN A 21 14.48 -0.19 -1.42
CA GLN A 21 15.19 -0.31 -2.71
C GLN A 21 14.73 -1.55 -3.50
N ASP A 22 14.23 -2.58 -2.85
CA ASP A 22 13.69 -3.76 -3.52
C ASP A 22 12.17 -3.64 -3.69
N LEU A 23 11.76 -3.06 -4.83
CA LEU A 23 10.34 -2.86 -5.12
C LEU A 23 9.56 -4.19 -5.17
N ARG A 24 10.20 -5.33 -5.49
CA ARG A 24 9.54 -6.64 -5.48
C ARG A 24 9.13 -7.03 -4.07
N GLN A 25 10.01 -6.86 -3.09
CA GLN A 25 9.72 -7.13 -1.69
C GLN A 25 8.65 -6.18 -1.13
N VAL A 26 8.75 -4.89 -1.46
CA VAL A 26 7.77 -3.87 -1.04
C VAL A 26 6.39 -4.16 -1.63
N ALA A 27 6.32 -4.53 -2.92
CA ALA A 27 5.07 -4.84 -3.62
C ALA A 27 4.34 -6.06 -3.05
N GLU A 28 5.06 -7.00 -2.42
CA GLU A 28 4.42 -8.13 -1.72
C GLU A 28 3.54 -7.70 -0.55
N CYS A 29 3.74 -6.49 -0.02
CA CYS A 29 2.90 -5.91 1.02
C CYS A 29 1.68 -5.13 0.46
N ILE A 30 1.57 -4.94 -0.85
CA ILE A 30 0.41 -4.29 -1.46
C ILE A 30 -0.74 -5.30 -1.56
N PRO A 31 -1.89 -5.07 -0.88
CA PRO A 31 -3.02 -5.99 -0.95
C PRO A 31 -3.53 -6.15 -2.38
N GLY A 32 -3.50 -7.38 -2.89
CA GLY A 32 -3.92 -7.69 -4.28
C GLY A 32 -2.93 -7.24 -5.36
N GLY A 33 -1.72 -6.81 -4.96
CA GLY A 33 -0.63 -6.46 -5.87
C GLY A 33 0.26 -7.66 -6.21
N GLU A 34 0.74 -7.70 -7.46
CA GLU A 34 1.67 -8.72 -7.93
C GLU A 34 2.58 -8.12 -9.00
N ILE A 35 3.91 -8.27 -8.84
CA ILE A 35 4.87 -7.95 -9.89
C ILE A 35 5.04 -9.19 -10.78
N THR A 36 4.80 -9.02 -12.06
CA THR A 36 4.87 -10.09 -13.08
C THR A 36 6.16 -10.06 -13.90
N GLY A 37 6.90 -8.94 -13.87
CA GLY A 37 8.15 -8.78 -14.60
C GLY A 37 8.80 -7.41 -14.38
N ASP A 38 9.94 -7.20 -15.01
CA ASP A 38 10.63 -5.90 -15.11
C ASP A 38 11.41 -5.81 -16.44
N ASP A 39 11.94 -4.63 -16.75
CA ASP A 39 12.79 -4.37 -17.92
C ASP A 39 14.30 -4.53 -17.63
N GLY A 40 14.66 -4.98 -16.44
CA GLY A 40 16.05 -5.04 -15.95
C GLY A 40 16.59 -3.69 -15.49
N GLY A 41 15.77 -2.66 -15.47
CA GLY A 41 16.10 -1.29 -15.02
C GLY A 41 15.15 -0.83 -13.91
N SER A 42 14.51 0.32 -14.13
CA SER A 42 13.62 0.97 -13.16
C SER A 42 12.14 0.73 -13.42
N THR A 43 11.77 -0.01 -14.46
CA THR A 43 10.38 -0.26 -14.85
C THR A 43 9.94 -1.66 -14.45
N TYR A 44 8.85 -1.76 -13.72
CA TYR A 44 8.26 -3.00 -13.27
C TYR A 44 6.87 -3.16 -13.89
N PHE A 45 6.53 -4.39 -14.26
CA PHE A 45 5.21 -4.77 -14.76
C PHE A 45 4.47 -5.56 -13.69
N GLY A 46 3.16 -5.36 -13.60
CA GLY A 46 2.41 -6.05 -12.57
C GLY A 46 0.90 -5.86 -12.69
N THR A 47 0.21 -6.46 -11.75
CA THR A 47 -1.23 -6.34 -11.61
C THR A 47 -1.60 -5.87 -10.21
N VAL A 48 -2.69 -5.12 -10.11
CA VAL A 48 -3.29 -4.76 -8.81
C VAL A 48 -4.78 -5.02 -8.89
N SER A 49 -5.27 -5.91 -8.04
CA SER A 49 -6.69 -6.27 -7.94
C SER A 49 -7.30 -5.64 -6.69
N LEU A 50 -8.31 -4.79 -6.89
CA LEU A 50 -8.96 -4.02 -5.84
C LEU A 50 -10.47 -4.26 -5.85
N ARG A 51 -11.07 -4.20 -4.66
CA ARG A 51 -12.52 -4.16 -4.48
C ARG A 51 -12.93 -2.85 -3.82
N ILE A 52 -13.72 -2.04 -4.53
CA ILE A 52 -14.22 -0.75 -4.05
C ILE A 52 -15.73 -0.85 -3.92
N GLY A 53 -16.21 -1.10 -2.70
CA GLY A 53 -17.62 -1.45 -2.47
C GLY A 53 -18.00 -2.76 -3.17
N SER A 54 -18.97 -2.73 -4.08
CA SER A 54 -19.36 -3.87 -4.93
C SER A 54 -18.57 -3.98 -6.24
N PHE A 55 -17.70 -3.01 -6.53
CA PHE A 55 -16.96 -2.93 -7.79
C PHE A 55 -15.61 -3.63 -7.66
N ASN A 56 -15.37 -4.63 -8.51
CA ASN A 56 -14.08 -5.30 -8.61
C ASN A 56 -13.33 -4.79 -9.84
N VAL A 57 -12.07 -4.43 -9.67
CA VAL A 57 -11.20 -3.95 -10.74
C VAL A 57 -9.84 -4.61 -10.65
N THR A 58 -9.29 -5.00 -11.79
CA THR A 58 -7.90 -5.49 -11.89
C THR A 58 -7.19 -4.65 -12.92
N PHE A 59 -6.19 -3.91 -12.48
CA PHE A 59 -5.33 -3.13 -13.35
C PHE A 59 -4.10 -3.95 -13.72
N ASP A 60 -3.89 -4.15 -15.01
CA ASP A 60 -2.59 -4.53 -15.57
C ASP A 60 -1.82 -3.25 -15.87
N GLY A 61 -0.57 -3.16 -15.48
CA GLY A 61 0.16 -1.91 -15.66
C GLY A 61 1.65 -1.99 -15.46
N GLU A 62 2.24 -0.80 -15.45
CA GLU A 62 3.66 -0.57 -15.25
C GLU A 62 3.87 0.45 -14.14
N ALA A 63 5.00 0.32 -13.46
CA ALA A 63 5.49 1.23 -12.43
C ALA A 63 6.95 1.56 -12.69
N GLN A 64 7.28 2.84 -12.74
CA GLN A 64 8.64 3.33 -12.90
C GLN A 64 9.10 3.96 -11.58
N LEU A 65 10.21 3.46 -11.02
CA LEU A 65 10.79 3.91 -9.75
C LEU A 65 12.04 4.75 -10.01
N GLU A 66 12.13 5.90 -9.36
CA GLU A 66 13.28 6.78 -9.30
C GLU A 66 13.63 7.03 -7.82
N ASN A 67 14.87 6.77 -7.41
CA ASN A 67 15.32 6.95 -6.02
C ASN A 67 16.33 8.08 -5.89
N ASP A 68 16.10 8.97 -4.92
CA ASP A 68 17.05 9.95 -4.41
C ASP A 68 17.65 9.39 -3.10
N PHE A 69 18.84 8.82 -3.21
CA PHE A 69 19.53 8.15 -2.10
C PHE A 69 19.97 9.13 -1.01
N GLU A 70 20.34 10.34 -1.39
CA GLU A 70 20.80 11.37 -0.45
C GLU A 70 19.68 11.83 0.48
N ASN A 71 18.50 12.09 -0.10
CA ASN A 71 17.34 12.60 0.63
C ASN A 71 16.39 11.51 1.11
N LYS A 72 16.66 10.23 0.81
CA LYS A 72 15.80 9.07 1.09
C LYS A 72 14.36 9.28 0.59
N VAL A 73 14.26 9.71 -0.68
CA VAL A 73 13.01 9.94 -1.39
C VAL A 73 12.90 9.00 -2.57
N GLY A 74 11.76 8.30 -2.67
CA GLY A 74 11.43 7.53 -3.85
C GLY A 74 10.25 8.14 -4.58
N LYS A 75 10.30 8.14 -5.91
CA LYS A 75 9.23 8.59 -6.80
C LYS A 75 8.78 7.44 -7.67
N LEU A 76 7.47 7.18 -7.66
CA LEU A 76 6.87 6.09 -8.41
C LEU A 76 5.83 6.67 -9.38
N LYS A 77 5.98 6.36 -10.66
CA LYS A 77 5.01 6.70 -11.71
C LYS A 77 4.37 5.42 -12.21
N CYS A 78 3.05 5.29 -12.04
CA CYS A 78 2.31 4.10 -12.44
C CYS A 78 1.25 4.42 -13.48
N LYS A 79 1.03 3.47 -14.40
CA LYS A 79 -0.10 3.46 -15.34
C LYS A 79 -0.74 2.08 -15.30
N GLY A 80 -2.06 2.03 -15.31
CA GLY A 80 -2.77 0.76 -15.30
C GLY A 80 -4.05 0.82 -16.14
N VAL A 81 -4.41 -0.32 -16.72
CA VAL A 81 -5.62 -0.50 -17.53
C VAL A 81 -6.37 -1.73 -17.04
N ASP A 82 -7.64 -1.57 -16.72
CA ASP A 82 -8.56 -2.68 -16.53
C ASP A 82 -9.16 -3.07 -17.88
N LYS A 83 -8.70 -4.19 -18.44
CA LYS A 83 -9.13 -4.68 -19.76
C LYS A 83 -10.60 -5.12 -19.79
N ARG A 84 -11.19 -5.46 -18.63
CA ARG A 84 -12.58 -5.94 -18.55
C ARG A 84 -13.56 -4.79 -18.43
N GLY A 85 -13.28 -3.83 -17.57
CA GLY A 85 -14.17 -2.71 -17.27
C GLY A 85 -13.84 -1.41 -17.99
N GLY A 86 -12.77 -1.36 -18.80
CA GLY A 86 -12.34 -0.17 -19.53
C GLY A 86 -11.86 0.98 -18.64
N SER A 87 -11.63 0.71 -17.35
CA SER A 87 -11.09 1.69 -16.42
C SER A 87 -9.59 1.87 -16.62
N ARG A 88 -9.10 3.08 -16.36
CA ARG A 88 -7.67 3.40 -16.41
C ARG A 88 -7.25 4.20 -15.20
N THR A 89 -6.01 3.99 -14.78
CA THR A 89 -5.40 4.76 -13.71
C THR A 89 -4.04 5.31 -14.14
N ARG A 90 -3.72 6.51 -13.62
CA ARG A 90 -2.36 7.05 -13.60
C ARG A 90 -2.11 7.53 -12.18
N MET A 91 -0.93 7.21 -11.66
CA MET A 91 -0.54 7.58 -10.30
C MET A 91 0.89 8.12 -10.34
N ALA A 92 1.09 9.27 -9.71
CA ALA A 92 2.41 9.74 -9.32
C ALA A 92 2.45 9.71 -7.80
N MET A 93 3.43 9.01 -7.23
CA MET A 93 3.64 8.88 -5.80
C MET A 93 5.05 9.35 -5.46
N GLU A 94 5.17 10.11 -4.39
CA GLU A 94 6.42 10.38 -3.72
C GLU A 94 6.33 9.82 -2.30
N TYR A 95 7.36 9.11 -1.87
CA TYR A 95 7.51 8.71 -0.48
C TYR A 95 8.85 9.19 0.06
N ARG A 96 8.86 9.60 1.32
CA ARG A 96 10.04 10.12 2.02
C ARG A 96 10.21 9.40 3.35
N LEU A 97 11.41 8.92 3.60
CA LEU A 97 11.78 8.33 4.87
C LEU A 97 12.56 9.34 5.70
N SER A 98 12.17 9.51 6.94
CA SER A 98 12.88 10.37 7.90
C SER A 98 13.05 9.66 9.25
N PRO A 99 14.20 9.85 9.93
CA PRO A 99 14.41 9.27 11.25
C PRO A 99 13.53 9.98 12.30
N VAL A 100 12.95 9.21 13.21
CA VAL A 100 12.23 9.70 14.38
C VAL A 100 12.65 8.84 15.57
N GLU A 101 13.53 9.35 16.42
CA GLU A 101 14.17 8.55 17.47
C GLU A 101 14.83 7.28 16.89
N ASP A 102 14.51 6.10 17.40
CA ASP A 102 15.00 4.80 16.90
C ASP A 102 14.10 4.19 15.83
N ALA A 103 13.14 4.95 15.30
CA ALA A 103 12.16 4.52 14.30
C ALA A 103 12.30 5.31 12.99
N THR A 104 11.55 4.90 11.99
CA THR A 104 11.43 5.57 10.68
C THR A 104 10.01 6.08 10.50
N ARG A 105 9.85 7.35 10.19
CA ARG A 105 8.61 7.90 9.65
C ARG A 105 8.64 7.81 8.12
N VAL A 106 7.57 7.30 7.54
CA VAL A 106 7.34 7.25 6.10
C VAL A 106 6.18 8.17 5.76
N ASP A 107 6.45 9.26 5.06
CA ASP A 107 5.42 10.16 4.51
C ASP A 107 5.20 9.82 3.04
N ILE A 108 3.94 9.77 2.60
CA ILE A 108 3.55 9.38 1.24
C ILE A 108 2.58 10.41 0.69
N GLU A 109 2.89 10.92 -0.50
CA GLU A 109 2.01 11.78 -1.29
C GLU A 109 1.68 11.11 -2.62
N VAL A 110 0.39 11.04 -2.95
CA VAL A 110 -0.10 10.41 -4.18
C VAL A 110 -0.96 11.40 -4.96
N ASP A 111 -0.65 11.58 -6.23
CA ASP A 111 -1.55 12.20 -7.20
C ASP A 111 -2.15 11.11 -8.09
N LEU A 112 -3.45 10.88 -7.94
CA LEU A 112 -4.19 9.81 -8.60
C LEU A 112 -5.18 10.37 -9.61
N THR A 113 -5.10 9.88 -10.85
CA THR A 113 -6.06 10.15 -11.92
C THR A 113 -6.75 8.85 -12.31
N LEU A 114 -8.08 8.84 -12.26
CA LEU A 114 -8.93 7.72 -12.63
C LEU A 114 -9.81 8.11 -13.82
N SER A 115 -10.01 7.17 -14.76
CA SER A 115 -10.92 7.35 -15.91
C SER A 115 -11.67 6.07 -16.22
N GLY A 116 -12.76 6.18 -16.99
CA GLY A 116 -13.69 5.08 -17.23
C GLY A 116 -14.64 4.85 -16.05
N ALA A 117 -15.15 3.63 -15.89
CA ALA A 117 -16.16 3.29 -14.89
C ALA A 117 -15.73 3.59 -13.45
N ILE A 118 -14.44 3.43 -13.13
CA ILE A 118 -13.91 3.70 -11.78
C ILE A 118 -13.93 5.18 -11.39
N ALA A 119 -13.96 6.09 -12.37
CA ALA A 119 -13.89 7.53 -12.09
C ALA A 119 -15.09 8.04 -11.28
N GLN A 120 -16.24 7.35 -11.33
CA GLN A 120 -17.43 7.68 -10.51
C GLN A 120 -17.15 7.63 -9.01
N PHE A 121 -16.21 6.79 -8.56
CA PHE A 121 -15.89 6.63 -7.14
C PHE A 121 -14.95 7.71 -6.61
N GLY A 122 -14.26 8.47 -7.49
CA GLY A 122 -13.35 9.53 -7.09
C GLY A 122 -13.99 10.68 -6.30
N ARG A 123 -15.32 10.86 -6.42
CA ARG A 123 -16.09 11.91 -5.72
C ARG A 123 -16.80 11.43 -4.46
N THR A 124 -16.82 10.14 -4.17
CA THR A 124 -17.65 9.55 -3.11
C THR A 124 -16.94 9.37 -1.77
N GLY A 125 -15.66 9.72 -1.69
CA GLY A 125 -14.83 9.41 -0.50
C GLY A 125 -14.37 7.94 -0.41
N LEU A 126 -14.99 7.02 -1.18
CA LEU A 126 -14.65 5.60 -1.17
C LEU A 126 -13.19 5.33 -1.54
N ILE A 127 -12.60 6.15 -2.41
CA ILE A 127 -11.18 6.02 -2.78
C ILE A 127 -10.29 6.31 -1.56
N ASN A 128 -10.60 7.35 -0.77
CA ASN A 128 -9.83 7.66 0.43
C ASN A 128 -9.97 6.57 1.51
N GLU A 129 -11.17 6.03 1.71
CA GLU A 129 -11.40 4.90 2.62
C GLU A 129 -10.63 3.66 2.17
N THR A 130 -10.66 3.35 0.87
CA THR A 130 -9.88 2.25 0.29
C THR A 130 -8.38 2.47 0.47
N ALA A 131 -7.89 3.69 0.24
CA ALA A 131 -6.49 4.05 0.45
C ALA A 131 -6.07 3.86 1.92
N ASN A 132 -6.90 4.27 2.88
CA ASN A 132 -6.64 4.07 4.31
C ASN A 132 -6.53 2.57 4.67
N ILE A 133 -7.40 1.73 4.10
CA ILE A 133 -7.38 0.28 4.34
C ILE A 133 -6.13 -0.35 3.73
N ILE A 134 -5.79 0.02 2.49
CA ILE A 134 -4.57 -0.44 1.80
C ILE A 134 -3.35 -0.06 2.64
N MET A 135 -3.28 1.20 3.08
CA MET A 135 -2.15 1.70 3.86
C MET A 135 -2.00 0.97 5.20
N GLY A 136 -3.11 0.70 5.90
CA GLY A 136 -3.08 -0.06 7.15
C GLY A 136 -2.53 -1.48 6.97
N GLN A 137 -2.97 -2.20 5.93
CA GLN A 137 -2.48 -3.56 5.64
C GLN A 137 -1.03 -3.55 5.12
N PHE A 138 -0.69 -2.57 4.29
CA PHE A 138 0.64 -2.36 3.77
C PHE A 138 1.65 -2.11 4.89
N SER A 139 1.38 -1.14 5.77
CA SER A 139 2.27 -0.79 6.88
C SER A 139 2.46 -1.95 7.86
N GLU A 140 1.39 -2.70 8.20
CA GLU A 140 1.47 -3.89 9.06
C GLU A 140 2.34 -5.01 8.44
N CYS A 141 2.18 -5.27 7.14
CA CYS A 141 2.99 -6.25 6.44
C CYS A 141 4.47 -5.80 6.38
N LEU A 142 4.68 -4.54 6.03
CA LEU A 142 6.02 -3.97 5.89
C LEU A 142 6.77 -3.98 7.23
N GLU A 143 6.11 -3.61 8.32
CA GLU A 143 6.67 -3.67 9.67
C GLU A 143 7.18 -5.07 10.00
N LYS A 144 6.37 -6.10 9.78
CA LYS A 144 6.75 -7.51 10.01
C LYS A 144 7.98 -7.89 9.19
N LYS A 145 8.03 -7.48 7.93
CA LYS A 145 9.13 -7.80 7.02
C LYS A 145 10.44 -7.08 7.39
N VAL A 146 10.39 -5.79 7.70
CA VAL A 146 11.62 -5.06 8.09
C VAL A 146 12.15 -5.52 9.44
N LEU A 147 11.29 -5.90 10.39
CA LEU A 147 11.70 -6.51 11.66
C LEU A 147 12.37 -7.87 11.44
N ALA A 148 11.83 -8.70 10.54
CA ALA A 148 12.44 -9.99 10.19
C ALA A 148 13.83 -9.80 9.56
N VAL A 149 13.97 -8.83 8.64
CA VAL A 149 15.27 -8.47 8.05
C VAL A 149 16.26 -8.02 9.12
N LEU A 150 15.84 -7.15 10.04
CA LEU A 150 16.68 -6.69 11.15
C LEU A 150 17.13 -7.84 12.06
N ALA A 151 16.26 -8.84 12.25
CA ALA A 151 16.57 -10.05 13.03
C ALA A 151 17.36 -11.13 12.24
N GLY A 152 17.71 -10.87 10.97
CA GLY A 152 18.40 -11.83 10.09
C GLY A 152 17.52 -13.04 9.70
N GLN A 153 16.19 -12.90 9.76
CA GLN A 153 15.22 -13.93 9.44
C GLN A 153 14.74 -13.83 7.99
N SER A 154 14.26 -14.92 7.41
CA SER A 154 13.64 -14.93 6.09
C SER A 154 12.29 -14.21 6.10
N THR A 155 12.04 -13.39 5.08
CA THR A 155 10.74 -12.72 4.89
C THR A 155 9.73 -13.55 4.08
N SER A 156 10.15 -14.71 3.56
CA SER A 156 9.33 -15.56 2.66
C SER A 156 8.14 -16.24 3.37
N GLU A 157 8.20 -16.41 4.68
CA GLU A 157 7.13 -17.01 5.48
C GLU A 157 6.06 -15.99 5.93
N ILE A 158 6.31 -14.68 5.71
CA ILE A 158 5.35 -13.64 6.08
C ILE A 158 4.24 -13.60 5.04
N GLU A 159 3.02 -13.92 5.49
CA GLU A 159 1.84 -13.94 4.61
C GLU A 159 1.61 -12.57 3.96
N LYS A 160 1.40 -12.61 2.64
CA LYS A 160 0.98 -11.42 1.88
C LYS A 160 -0.41 -10.98 2.34
N PRO A 161 -0.67 -9.65 2.43
CA PRO A 161 -2.00 -9.18 2.78
C PRO A 161 -3.02 -9.68 1.76
N LYS A 162 -4.15 -10.18 2.27
CA LYS A 162 -5.23 -10.68 1.41
C LYS A 162 -5.88 -9.51 0.67
N GLN A 163 -6.32 -9.78 -0.55
CA GLN A 163 -7.11 -8.84 -1.34
C GLN A 163 -8.28 -8.29 -0.51
N ILE A 164 -8.50 -6.99 -0.55
CA ILE A 164 -9.54 -6.31 0.21
C ILE A 164 -10.91 -6.85 -0.23
N GLY A 165 -11.49 -7.72 0.59
CA GLY A 165 -12.83 -8.29 0.39
C GLY A 165 -13.87 -7.52 1.20
N GLY A 166 -15.05 -7.23 0.60
CA GLY A 166 -16.11 -6.45 1.25
C GLY A 166 -16.71 -7.02 2.55
N ILE A 167 -16.35 -8.24 2.94
CA ILE A 167 -16.85 -8.90 4.17
C ILE A 167 -16.00 -8.55 5.39
N SER A 168 -14.71 -8.20 5.21
CA SER A 168 -13.82 -7.91 6.35
C SER A 168 -14.12 -6.56 7.03
N LEU A 169 -14.74 -5.61 6.32
CA LEU A 169 -15.12 -4.30 6.85
C LEU A 169 -16.23 -4.40 7.92
N ILE A 170 -17.21 -5.27 7.71
CA ILE A 170 -18.36 -5.46 8.65
C ILE A 170 -17.87 -6.21 9.91
N ALA A 171 -16.99 -7.21 9.75
CA ALA A 171 -16.48 -8.00 10.87
C ALA A 171 -15.55 -7.17 11.80
N ARG A 172 -14.68 -6.31 11.25
CA ARG A 172 -13.78 -5.45 12.05
C ARG A 172 -14.54 -4.36 12.78
N GLY A 173 -15.56 -3.75 12.17
CA GLY A 173 -16.43 -2.76 12.80
C GLY A 173 -17.26 -3.36 13.94
N LEU A 174 -17.81 -4.56 13.74
CA LEU A 174 -18.62 -5.26 14.76
C LEU A 174 -17.73 -5.71 15.94
N PHE A 175 -16.52 -6.19 15.70
CA PHE A 175 -15.58 -6.61 16.75
C PHE A 175 -15.05 -5.43 17.58
N ALA A 176 -14.80 -4.28 16.95
CA ALA A 176 -14.42 -3.06 17.65
C ALA A 176 -15.58 -2.50 18.48
N TRP A 177 -16.81 -2.60 18.00
CA TRP A 177 -18.02 -2.22 18.72
C TRP A 177 -18.31 -3.15 19.90
N LEU A 178 -18.20 -4.47 19.72
CA LEU A 178 -18.33 -5.48 20.77
C LEU A 178 -17.25 -5.31 21.89
N ARG A 179 -16.02 -5.03 21.54
CA ARG A 179 -14.96 -4.74 22.52
C ARG A 179 -15.29 -3.52 23.37
N ARG A 180 -15.89 -2.46 22.79
CA ARG A 180 -16.33 -1.27 23.56
C ARG A 180 -17.51 -1.54 24.49
N LEU A 181 -18.36 -2.51 24.20
CA LEU A 181 -19.48 -2.91 25.07
C LEU A 181 -18.99 -3.75 26.28
N ILE A 182 -18.02 -4.63 26.07
CA ILE A 182 -17.49 -5.49 27.14
C ILE A 182 -16.67 -4.68 28.16
N THR A 183 -15.94 -3.62 27.74
CA THR A 183 -15.19 -2.75 28.64
C THR A 183 -16.05 -1.75 29.43
N ARG A 184 -17.34 -1.61 29.11
CA ARG A 184 -18.28 -0.73 29.85
C ARG A 184 -19.09 -1.44 30.95
N SER A 185 -18.94 -2.73 31.09
CA SER A 185 -19.70 -3.56 32.07
C SER A 185 -18.92 -3.86 33.36
N GLN A 186 -17.78 -3.21 33.59
CA GLN A 186 -17.04 -3.33 34.86
C GLN A 186 -16.75 -1.94 35.46
N THR A 187 -17.84 -1.22 35.79
CA THR A 187 -17.78 -0.11 36.76
C THR A 187 -19.09 -0.09 37.55
#